data_c2e88baf9556a2c974572cec46972857
#
_entry.id   c2e88baf9556a2c974572cec46972857
#
_cell.length_a   1.000
_cell.length_b   1.000
_cell.length_c   1.000
_cell.angle_alpha   90.00
_cell.angle_beta   90.00
_cell.angle_gamma   90.00
#
_symmetry.space_group_name_H-M   'P 1'
#
loop_
_entity.id
_entity.type
_entity.pdbx_description
1 polymer ?
#
loop_
_entity_poly.entity_id
_entity_poly.type
_entity_poly.pdbx_seq_one_letter_code
_entity_poly.pdbx_strand_id
1 'polypeptide(L)'
;MILDHLGFAFKSYTYTDTSKAFSEKAQEMFSGYTNKMFFKPFDMEKEANSQGYEEHSYDAVVALNVIRAAKDIGKALQSVRSLLKPGGYLVLLELTDQEPSRIRFLMGGLPSWWHSQEENKKWAPTLSTAQWHSLLQKTGYSGLDTVAMSQDGLANPFSVSVTQAVDDRVAFLRQPLFSRTTLDAEMEDLLIVGGTTLETARLST
;
A
#
# COMPACT_ATOMS: atom_id res chain seq x y z
N MET A 1 11.57 14.54 -4.65
CA MET A 1 10.15 14.08 -4.55
C MET A 1 9.91 12.89 -5.48
N ILE A 2 8.83 12.08 -5.25
CA ILE A 2 8.50 10.95 -6.16
C ILE A 2 8.30 11.45 -7.59
N LEU A 3 7.58 12.55 -7.78
CA LEU A 3 7.31 13.13 -9.11
C LEU A 3 8.57 13.61 -9.84
N ASP A 4 9.59 14.08 -9.14
CA ASP A 4 10.87 14.50 -9.76
C ASP A 4 11.58 13.30 -10.41
N HIS A 5 11.44 12.11 -9.83
CA HIS A 5 12.02 10.88 -10.37
C HIS A 5 11.16 10.25 -11.47
N LEU A 6 9.82 10.32 -11.32
CA LEU A 6 8.90 9.82 -12.33
C LEU A 6 8.84 10.74 -13.56
N GLY A 7 9.13 12.02 -13.41
CA GLY A 7 8.96 13.03 -14.47
C GLY A 7 7.52 12.98 -14.99
N PHE A 8 7.36 12.66 -16.28
CA PHE A 8 6.05 12.49 -16.93
C PHE A 8 5.72 11.02 -17.28
N ALA A 9 6.45 10.05 -16.72
CA ALA A 9 6.28 8.62 -17.00
C ALA A 9 5.03 8.00 -16.31
N PHE A 10 3.99 8.79 -16.05
CA PHE A 10 2.70 8.33 -15.52
C PHE A 10 1.54 8.90 -16.35
N LYS A 11 0.44 8.15 -16.41
CA LYS A 11 -0.77 8.57 -17.12
C LYS A 11 -1.53 9.62 -16.33
N SER A 12 -1.78 9.35 -15.05
CA SER A 12 -2.49 10.23 -14.14
C SER A 12 -1.99 10.02 -12.70
N TYR A 13 -2.08 11.07 -11.90
CA TYR A 13 -1.78 11.06 -10.48
C TYR A 13 -2.95 11.70 -9.73
N THR A 14 -3.56 10.97 -8.80
CA THR A 14 -4.60 11.51 -7.93
C THR A 14 -3.99 11.81 -6.57
N TYR A 15 -3.90 13.08 -6.24
CA TYR A 15 -3.53 13.52 -4.89
C TYR A 15 -4.79 13.56 -4.02
N THR A 16 -4.69 12.96 -2.83
CA THR A 16 -5.82 12.90 -1.91
C THR A 16 -5.46 13.42 -0.53
N ASP A 17 -6.35 14.18 0.04
CA ASP A 17 -6.30 14.61 1.44
C ASP A 17 -7.72 14.88 1.92
N THR A 18 -8.02 14.67 3.20
CA THR A 18 -9.31 15.03 3.79
C THR A 18 -9.43 16.54 4.03
N SER A 19 -8.31 17.25 4.09
CA SER A 19 -8.24 18.70 4.30
C SER A 19 -8.19 19.46 2.97
N LYS A 20 -9.17 20.33 2.77
CA LYS A 20 -9.21 21.21 1.59
C LYS A 20 -7.99 22.13 1.51
N ALA A 21 -7.52 22.66 2.64
CA ALA A 21 -6.36 23.55 2.69
C ALA A 21 -5.06 22.87 2.20
N PHE A 22 -4.87 21.58 2.53
CA PHE A 22 -3.72 20.82 2.03
C PHE A 22 -3.84 20.53 0.53
N SER A 23 -5.06 20.26 0.04
CA SER A 23 -5.30 20.08 -1.40
C SER A 23 -5.01 21.35 -2.19
N GLU A 24 -5.42 22.53 -1.72
CA GLU A 24 -5.14 23.83 -2.35
C GLU A 24 -3.64 24.11 -2.41
N LYS A 25 -2.93 23.91 -1.30
CA LYS A 25 -1.48 24.07 -1.24
C LYS A 25 -0.74 23.08 -2.15
N ALA A 26 -1.23 21.83 -2.26
CA ALA A 26 -0.67 20.86 -3.17
C ALA A 26 -0.88 21.26 -4.64
N GLN A 27 -2.04 21.83 -5.00
CA GLN A 27 -2.30 22.34 -6.35
C GLN A 27 -1.30 23.43 -6.77
N GLU A 28 -0.99 24.35 -5.87
CA GLU A 28 0.02 25.39 -6.10
C GLU A 28 1.41 24.76 -6.29
N MET A 29 1.79 23.85 -5.38
CA MET A 29 3.11 23.20 -5.39
C MET A 29 3.33 22.36 -6.65
N PHE A 30 2.30 21.68 -7.15
CA PHE A 30 2.36 20.80 -8.31
C PHE A 30 1.82 21.43 -9.59
N SER A 31 1.81 22.73 -9.69
CA SER A 31 1.29 23.48 -10.85
C SER A 31 1.92 23.06 -12.19
N GLY A 32 3.16 22.57 -12.19
CA GLY A 32 3.82 22.02 -13.39
C GLY A 32 3.24 20.71 -13.93
N TYR A 33 2.36 20.03 -13.18
CA TYR A 33 1.77 18.72 -13.55
C TYR A 33 0.25 18.78 -13.74
N THR A 34 -0.34 19.96 -13.91
CA THR A 34 -1.80 20.20 -13.88
C THR A 34 -2.61 19.34 -14.84
N ASN A 35 -2.07 18.97 -16.01
CA ASN A 35 -2.73 18.14 -17.01
C ASN A 35 -2.78 16.63 -16.66
N LYS A 36 -2.03 16.18 -15.66
CA LYS A 36 -1.95 14.78 -15.24
C LYS A 36 -2.32 14.58 -13.78
N MET A 37 -2.51 15.65 -13.01
CA MET A 37 -2.85 15.57 -11.60
C MET A 37 -4.32 15.92 -11.35
N PHE A 38 -4.94 15.08 -10.53
CA PHE A 38 -6.29 15.28 -10.01
C PHE A 38 -6.20 15.44 -8.49
N PHE A 39 -6.99 16.36 -7.93
CA PHE A 39 -7.05 16.63 -6.50
C PHE A 39 -8.46 16.29 -6.02
N LYS A 40 -8.59 15.28 -5.17
CA LYS A 40 -9.89 14.81 -4.67
C LYS A 40 -9.78 14.48 -3.19
N PRO A 41 -10.82 14.73 -2.38
CA PRO A 41 -10.85 14.22 -1.02
C PRO A 41 -10.97 12.69 -1.03
N PHE A 42 -10.29 12.03 -0.10
CA PHE A 42 -10.44 10.60 0.16
C PHE A 42 -10.35 10.33 1.65
N ASP A 43 -11.38 9.72 2.19
CA ASP A 43 -11.46 9.24 3.56
C ASP A 43 -11.34 7.71 3.54
N MET A 44 -10.19 7.18 3.96
CA MET A 44 -9.92 5.75 3.95
C MET A 44 -10.76 4.96 4.97
N GLU A 45 -11.46 5.62 5.89
CA GLU A 45 -12.38 4.97 6.83
C GLU A 45 -13.77 4.71 6.20
N LYS A 46 -14.00 5.17 4.97
CA LYS A 46 -15.23 4.98 4.19
C LYS A 46 -14.96 4.17 2.94
N GLU A 47 -16.00 3.55 2.41
CA GLU A 47 -15.91 2.81 1.15
C GLU A 47 -15.55 3.75 -0.01
N ALA A 48 -14.59 3.33 -0.85
CA ALA A 48 -14.08 4.12 -1.96
C ALA A 48 -15.18 4.47 -2.98
N ASN A 49 -16.05 3.52 -3.30
CA ASN A 49 -17.18 3.73 -4.23
C ASN A 49 -18.14 4.83 -3.75
N SER A 50 -18.41 4.90 -2.45
CA SER A 50 -19.29 5.93 -1.88
C SER A 50 -18.75 7.34 -2.04
N GLN A 51 -17.44 7.47 -2.30
CA GLN A 51 -16.72 8.73 -2.49
C GLN A 51 -16.45 9.05 -3.98
N GLY A 52 -17.01 8.26 -4.90
CA GLY A 52 -16.87 8.46 -6.34
C GLY A 52 -15.52 7.99 -6.90
N TYR A 53 -14.87 7.04 -6.23
CA TYR A 53 -13.72 6.34 -6.77
C TYR A 53 -14.16 5.02 -7.44
N GLU A 54 -13.53 4.73 -8.58
CA GLU A 54 -13.72 3.48 -9.29
C GLU A 54 -12.82 2.39 -8.68
N GLU A 55 -13.39 1.23 -8.39
CA GLU A 55 -12.62 0.08 -7.90
C GLU A 55 -11.66 -0.43 -8.96
N HIS A 56 -10.54 -0.97 -8.50
CA HIS A 56 -9.53 -1.60 -9.35
C HIS A 56 -9.04 -0.71 -10.50
N SER A 57 -8.96 0.61 -10.27
CA SER A 57 -8.58 1.59 -11.28
C SER A 57 -7.13 2.06 -11.18
N TYR A 58 -6.49 1.88 -10.01
CA TYR A 58 -5.13 2.34 -9.76
C TYR A 58 -4.10 1.23 -9.87
N ASP A 59 -2.98 1.52 -10.54
CA ASP A 59 -1.82 0.62 -10.63
C ASP A 59 -0.95 0.69 -9.36
N ALA A 60 -0.92 1.85 -8.71
CA ALA A 60 -0.19 2.06 -7.47
C ALA A 60 -0.90 3.06 -6.55
N VAL A 61 -0.84 2.83 -5.26
CA VAL A 61 -1.21 3.76 -4.21
C VAL A 61 -0.01 4.03 -3.31
N VAL A 62 0.21 5.29 -2.97
CA VAL A 62 1.28 5.71 -2.05
C VAL A 62 0.64 6.31 -0.81
N ALA A 63 0.85 5.69 0.34
CA ALA A 63 0.34 6.13 1.62
C ALA A 63 1.49 6.51 2.56
N LEU A 64 1.58 7.81 2.88
CA LEU A 64 2.68 8.37 3.64
C LEU A 64 2.22 8.72 5.06
N ASN A 65 2.49 7.82 6.01
CA ASN A 65 2.23 8.01 7.44
C ASN A 65 0.77 8.35 7.78
N VAL A 66 -0.16 7.77 7.02
CA VAL A 66 -1.60 8.04 7.14
C VAL A 66 -2.41 6.83 7.59
N ILE A 67 -2.04 5.62 7.17
CA ILE A 67 -2.83 4.40 7.43
C ILE A 67 -2.92 4.11 8.94
N ARG A 68 -1.82 4.28 9.67
CA ARG A 68 -1.80 4.08 11.12
C ARG A 68 -2.72 5.04 11.91
N ALA A 69 -3.08 6.19 11.32
CA ALA A 69 -3.94 7.17 11.94
C ALA A 69 -5.43 6.81 11.86
N ALA A 70 -5.80 5.81 11.06
CA ALA A 70 -7.16 5.31 10.99
C ALA A 70 -7.59 4.66 12.31
N LYS A 71 -8.87 4.78 12.65
CA LYS A 71 -9.47 4.11 13.81
C LYS A 71 -9.42 2.60 13.69
N ASP A 72 -9.68 2.11 12.47
CA ASP A 72 -9.59 0.71 12.09
C ASP A 72 -8.65 0.58 10.89
N ILE A 73 -7.42 0.17 11.16
CA ILE A 73 -6.37 0.03 10.13
C ILE A 73 -6.74 -1.05 9.12
N GLY A 74 -7.42 -2.12 9.57
CA GLY A 74 -7.85 -3.20 8.68
C GLY A 74 -8.86 -2.72 7.64
N LYS A 75 -9.88 -1.95 8.07
CA LYS A 75 -10.85 -1.34 7.15
C LYS A 75 -10.20 -0.33 6.22
N ALA A 76 -9.31 0.51 6.73
CA ALA A 76 -8.57 1.47 5.90
C ALA A 76 -7.76 0.77 4.80
N LEU A 77 -7.07 -0.32 5.14
CA LEU A 77 -6.34 -1.13 4.17
C LEU A 77 -7.26 -1.80 3.15
N GLN A 78 -8.44 -2.29 3.56
CA GLN A 78 -9.43 -2.85 2.64
C GLN A 78 -9.98 -1.79 1.68
N SER A 79 -10.28 -0.59 2.18
CA SER A 79 -10.73 0.54 1.35
C SER A 79 -9.64 0.94 0.33
N VAL A 80 -8.38 0.99 0.74
CA VAL A 80 -7.26 1.23 -0.19
C VAL A 80 -7.07 0.05 -1.16
N ARG A 81 -7.27 -1.20 -0.69
CA ARG A 81 -7.17 -2.40 -1.53
C ARG A 81 -8.20 -2.39 -2.66
N SER A 82 -9.42 -1.93 -2.39
CA SER A 82 -10.47 -1.85 -3.43
C SER A 82 -10.12 -0.90 -4.57
N LEU A 83 -9.29 0.11 -4.34
CA LEU A 83 -8.80 1.02 -5.39
C LEU A 83 -7.79 0.35 -6.32
N LEU A 84 -6.98 -0.58 -5.81
CA LEU A 84 -5.89 -1.19 -6.55
C LEU A 84 -6.37 -2.27 -7.49
N LYS A 85 -5.87 -2.25 -8.72
CA LYS A 85 -5.96 -3.39 -9.64
C LYS A 85 -5.37 -4.64 -8.99
N PRO A 86 -5.86 -5.85 -9.32
CA PRO A 86 -5.13 -7.06 -9.01
C PRO A 86 -3.68 -6.97 -9.52
N GLY A 87 -2.71 -7.26 -8.64
CA GLY A 87 -1.30 -7.09 -8.97
C GLY A 87 -0.76 -5.66 -8.83
N GLY A 88 -1.60 -4.66 -8.57
CA GLY A 88 -1.17 -3.29 -8.25
C GLY A 88 -0.43 -3.19 -6.92
N TYR A 89 0.27 -2.10 -6.69
CA TYR A 89 1.17 -1.94 -5.54
C TYR A 89 0.69 -0.90 -4.55
N LEU A 90 0.81 -1.21 -3.28
CA LEU A 90 0.73 -0.25 -2.19
C LEU A 90 2.14 0.02 -1.65
N VAL A 91 2.55 1.28 -1.70
CA VAL A 91 3.78 1.77 -1.09
C VAL A 91 3.43 2.49 0.21
N LEU A 92 3.95 1.98 1.31
CA LEU A 92 3.72 2.52 2.65
C LEU A 92 4.99 3.19 3.15
N LEU A 93 4.88 4.41 3.65
CA LEU A 93 5.87 5.01 4.53
C LEU A 93 5.22 5.11 5.91
N GLU A 94 5.72 4.33 6.84
CA GLU A 94 5.14 4.24 8.19
C GLU A 94 6.21 4.19 9.27
N LEU A 95 5.82 4.60 10.45
CA LEU A 95 6.63 4.49 11.66
C LEU A 95 6.63 3.04 12.13
N THR A 96 7.75 2.35 12.00
CA THR A 96 7.89 0.92 12.32
C THR A 96 8.96 0.64 13.37
N ASP A 97 9.52 1.67 13.99
CA ASP A 97 10.62 1.51 14.93
C ASP A 97 10.22 0.69 16.16
N GLN A 98 11.16 -0.14 16.59
CA GLN A 98 11.02 -1.00 17.76
C GLN A 98 11.33 -0.29 19.08
N GLU A 99 11.99 0.88 19.04
CA GLU A 99 12.25 1.71 20.22
C GLU A 99 11.65 3.12 20.13
N PRO A 100 10.33 3.24 20.19
CA PRO A 100 9.63 4.50 19.90
C PRO A 100 9.65 5.49 21.06
N SER A 101 10.52 5.35 22.08
CA SER A 101 10.48 6.19 23.29
C SER A 101 10.57 7.69 22.98
N ARG A 102 11.43 8.12 22.05
CA ARG A 102 11.55 9.53 21.65
C ARG A 102 10.31 10.03 20.90
N ILE A 103 9.83 9.24 19.94
CA ILE A 103 8.64 9.60 19.14
C ILE A 103 7.38 9.52 20.01
N ARG A 104 7.26 8.52 20.88
CA ARG A 104 6.17 8.46 21.86
C ARG A 104 6.16 9.69 22.77
N PHE A 105 7.33 10.14 23.19
CA PHE A 105 7.43 11.34 24.02
C PHE A 105 6.99 12.59 23.24
N LEU A 106 7.46 12.76 22.02
CA LEU A 106 7.11 13.92 21.17
C LEU A 106 5.65 13.91 20.72
N MET A 107 5.14 12.76 20.28
CA MET A 107 3.81 12.63 19.70
C MET A 107 2.74 12.27 20.73
N GLY A 108 3.14 11.74 21.89
CA GLY A 108 2.22 11.30 22.94
C GLY A 108 1.38 12.40 23.56
N GLY A 109 1.77 13.66 23.41
CA GLY A 109 0.97 14.83 23.79
C GLY A 109 -0.14 15.17 22.78
N LEU A 110 -0.16 14.56 21.60
CA LEU A 110 -1.16 14.83 20.58
C LEU A 110 -2.33 13.86 20.72
N PRO A 111 -3.58 14.32 20.92
CA PRO A 111 -4.75 13.43 21.01
C PRO A 111 -4.88 12.51 19.79
N SER A 112 -4.57 13.00 18.58
CA SER A 112 -4.61 12.23 17.34
C SER A 112 -3.63 11.05 17.29
N TRP A 113 -2.61 11.03 18.13
CA TRP A 113 -1.67 9.92 18.24
C TRP A 113 -2.34 8.64 18.78
N TRP A 114 -3.39 8.80 19.59
CA TRP A 114 -4.06 7.72 20.31
C TRP A 114 -5.39 7.29 19.69
N HIS A 115 -5.72 7.73 18.48
CA HIS A 115 -7.03 7.49 17.85
C HIS A 115 -7.31 6.03 17.48
N SER A 116 -6.29 5.19 17.36
CA SER A 116 -6.48 3.76 17.10
C SER A 116 -7.14 3.07 18.30
N GLN A 117 -8.35 2.52 18.11
CA GLN A 117 -9.16 1.89 19.18
C GLN A 117 -8.77 0.43 19.49
N GLU A 118 -7.75 -0.12 18.87
CA GLU A 118 -7.35 -1.50 19.16
C GLU A 118 -6.81 -1.63 20.58
N GLU A 119 -7.44 -2.47 21.40
CA GLU A 119 -7.10 -2.68 22.84
C GLU A 119 -5.64 -3.03 23.06
N ASN A 120 -4.98 -3.69 22.12
CA ASN A 120 -3.59 -4.10 22.19
C ASN A 120 -2.59 -2.95 21.95
N LYS A 121 -3.07 -1.75 21.56
CA LYS A 121 -2.23 -0.59 21.24
C LYS A 121 -2.20 0.50 22.32
N LYS A 122 -2.66 0.19 23.53
CA LYS A 122 -2.70 1.16 24.66
C LYS A 122 -1.36 1.84 24.97
N TRP A 123 -0.25 1.25 24.58
CA TRP A 123 1.09 1.74 24.89
C TRP A 123 1.93 2.12 23.67
N ALA A 124 1.53 1.71 22.46
CA ALA A 124 2.22 2.06 21.23
C ALA A 124 1.28 1.98 20.04
N PRO A 125 0.87 3.11 19.43
CA PRO A 125 0.04 3.12 18.24
C PRO A 125 0.84 2.74 16.96
N THR A 126 2.05 2.21 17.11
CA THR A 126 2.90 1.75 16.01
C THR A 126 2.85 0.24 15.89
N LEU A 127 2.83 -0.25 14.66
CA LEU A 127 2.91 -1.67 14.35
C LEU A 127 4.35 -2.04 13.99
N SER A 128 4.82 -3.18 14.49
CA SER A 128 6.08 -3.78 14.03
C SER A 128 5.94 -4.26 12.58
N THR A 129 7.06 -4.48 11.90
CA THR A 129 7.08 -5.05 10.55
C THR A 129 6.34 -6.40 10.46
N ALA A 130 6.47 -7.25 11.48
CA ALA A 130 5.75 -8.54 11.53
C ALA A 130 4.23 -8.35 11.66
N GLN A 131 3.78 -7.38 12.44
CA GLN A 131 2.36 -7.05 12.56
C GLN A 131 1.81 -6.45 11.26
N TRP A 132 2.56 -5.55 10.61
CA TRP A 132 2.22 -5.03 9.29
C TRP A 132 2.11 -6.16 8.26
N HIS A 133 3.10 -7.06 8.20
CA HIS A 133 3.07 -8.20 7.30
C HIS A 133 1.79 -9.04 7.45
N SER A 134 1.49 -9.45 8.69
CA SER A 134 0.28 -10.24 8.98
C SER A 134 -1.02 -9.50 8.67
N LEU A 135 -1.09 -8.20 8.96
CA LEU A 135 -2.28 -7.40 8.71
C LEU A 135 -2.53 -7.21 7.20
N LEU A 136 -1.47 -6.94 6.43
CA LEU A 136 -1.53 -6.83 4.99
C LEU A 136 -2.04 -8.13 4.35
N GLN A 137 -1.53 -9.29 4.78
CA GLN A 137 -2.04 -10.58 4.28
C GLN A 137 -3.53 -10.78 4.58
N LYS A 138 -3.99 -10.42 5.77
CA LYS A 138 -5.42 -10.51 6.15
C LYS A 138 -6.33 -9.57 5.38
N THR A 139 -5.79 -8.52 4.78
CA THR A 139 -6.53 -7.48 4.07
C THR A 139 -6.40 -7.55 2.55
N GLY A 140 -5.91 -8.68 2.01
CA GLY A 140 -5.86 -8.95 0.57
C GLY A 140 -4.60 -8.46 -0.13
N TYR A 141 -3.48 -8.38 0.62
CA TYR A 141 -2.16 -8.08 0.07
C TYR A 141 -1.19 -9.25 0.25
N SER A 142 -0.06 -9.21 -0.43
CA SER A 142 1.00 -10.22 -0.38
C SER A 142 1.72 -10.31 0.99
N GLY A 143 1.50 -9.35 1.85
CA GLY A 143 2.36 -9.09 3.01
C GLY A 143 3.43 -8.06 2.65
N LEU A 144 4.51 -7.99 3.40
CA LEU A 144 5.63 -7.10 3.09
C LEU A 144 6.57 -7.79 2.09
N ASP A 145 6.57 -7.34 0.84
CA ASP A 145 7.46 -7.85 -0.21
C ASP A 145 8.86 -7.23 -0.10
N THR A 146 8.91 -5.95 0.24
CA THR A 146 10.14 -5.19 0.43
C THR A 146 9.98 -4.23 1.59
N VAL A 147 11.03 -4.10 2.39
CA VAL A 147 11.12 -3.12 3.48
C VAL A 147 12.48 -2.45 3.43
N ALA A 148 12.48 -1.14 3.21
CA ALA A 148 13.66 -0.30 3.32
C ALA A 148 13.57 0.51 4.62
N MET A 149 14.52 0.29 5.51
CA MET A 149 14.66 1.02 6.77
C MET A 149 15.84 1.96 6.69
N SER A 150 15.80 3.06 7.42
CA SER A 150 16.97 3.92 7.58
C SER A 150 18.05 3.17 8.37
N GLN A 151 19.31 3.34 7.97
CA GLN A 151 20.46 2.80 8.72
C GLN A 151 20.64 3.50 10.07
N ASP A 152 20.18 4.73 10.18
CA ASP A 152 20.15 5.49 11.43
C ASP A 152 18.72 5.50 11.99
N GLY A 153 18.33 4.41 12.64
CA GLY A 153 17.02 4.25 13.26
C GLY A 153 16.72 5.32 14.33
N LEU A 154 17.73 5.86 14.99
CA LEU A 154 17.54 6.92 15.99
C LEU A 154 17.15 8.25 15.34
N ALA A 155 17.69 8.56 14.15
CA ALA A 155 17.38 9.80 13.44
C ALA A 155 16.14 9.66 12.56
N ASN A 156 15.88 8.46 12.02
CA ASN A 156 14.78 8.22 11.08
C ASN A 156 14.08 6.88 11.35
N PRO A 157 13.05 6.88 12.21
CA PRO A 157 12.33 5.67 12.63
C PRO A 157 11.29 5.18 11.60
N PHE A 158 11.26 5.78 10.41
CA PHE A 158 10.35 5.39 9.35
C PHE A 158 10.92 4.27 8.48
N SER A 159 10.04 3.41 8.01
CA SER A 159 10.34 2.46 6.93
C SER A 159 9.47 2.72 5.72
N VAL A 160 10.04 2.45 4.55
CA VAL A 160 9.29 2.36 3.30
C VAL A 160 9.07 0.89 3.01
N SER A 161 7.81 0.50 2.84
CA SER A 161 7.43 -0.88 2.58
C SER A 161 6.62 -0.95 1.29
N VAL A 162 6.78 -2.05 0.56
CA VAL A 162 6.02 -2.32 -0.67
C VAL A 162 5.27 -3.63 -0.48
N THR A 163 4.02 -3.64 -0.90
CA THR A 163 3.15 -4.81 -0.90
C THR A 163 2.28 -4.82 -2.16
N GLN A 164 1.91 -5.99 -2.63
CA GLN A 164 1.12 -6.18 -3.84
C GLN A 164 -0.32 -6.55 -3.49
N ALA A 165 -1.28 -5.99 -4.22
CA ALA A 165 -2.69 -6.35 -4.14
C ALA A 165 -2.91 -7.75 -4.73
N VAL A 166 -3.41 -8.70 -3.94
CA VAL A 166 -3.51 -10.11 -4.33
C VAL A 166 -4.98 -10.51 -4.54
N ASP A 167 -5.24 -11.22 -5.61
CA ASP A 167 -6.39 -12.08 -5.86
C ASP A 167 -5.91 -13.51 -6.14
N ASP A 168 -6.80 -14.43 -6.47
CA ASP A 168 -6.45 -15.84 -6.71
C ASP A 168 -5.46 -15.99 -7.89
N ARG A 169 -5.58 -15.16 -8.95
CA ARG A 169 -4.68 -15.17 -10.10
C ARG A 169 -3.28 -14.69 -9.73
N VAL A 170 -3.20 -13.58 -9.00
CA VAL A 170 -1.92 -13.04 -8.53
C VAL A 170 -1.27 -14.01 -7.54
N ALA A 171 -2.06 -14.63 -6.65
CA ALA A 171 -1.57 -15.64 -5.71
C ALA A 171 -0.96 -16.85 -6.44
N PHE A 172 -1.64 -17.33 -7.48
CA PHE A 172 -1.14 -18.40 -8.34
C PHE A 172 0.18 -18.02 -9.03
N LEU A 173 0.26 -16.83 -9.62
CA LEU A 173 1.48 -16.35 -10.28
C LEU A 173 2.67 -16.18 -9.31
N ARG A 174 2.39 -15.79 -8.07
CA ARG A 174 3.42 -15.64 -7.03
C ARG A 174 3.93 -16.97 -6.48
N GLN A 175 3.06 -17.97 -6.40
CA GLN A 175 3.38 -19.29 -5.83
C GLN A 175 2.74 -20.45 -6.64
N PRO A 176 3.11 -20.63 -7.90
CA PRO A 176 2.42 -21.56 -8.80
C PRO A 176 2.54 -23.03 -8.34
N LEU A 177 3.61 -23.39 -7.62
CA LEU A 177 3.83 -24.75 -7.15
C LEU A 177 3.06 -25.10 -5.85
N PHE A 178 2.59 -24.09 -5.11
CA PHE A 178 1.88 -24.27 -3.84
C PHE A 178 0.38 -24.03 -3.96
N SER A 179 -0.08 -23.42 -5.05
CA SER A 179 -1.50 -23.20 -5.28
C SER A 179 -2.18 -24.53 -5.61
N ARG A 180 -3.02 -25.02 -4.69
CA ARG A 180 -3.92 -26.17 -4.94
C ARG A 180 -5.23 -25.73 -5.61
N THR A 181 -5.39 -24.45 -5.84
CA THR A 181 -6.58 -23.94 -6.50
C THR A 181 -6.44 -24.22 -7.99
N THR A 182 -7.19 -25.19 -8.48
CA THR A 182 -7.44 -25.31 -9.92
C THR A 182 -8.15 -24.04 -10.33
N LEU A 183 -7.47 -23.19 -11.09
CA LEU A 183 -8.15 -22.10 -11.77
C LEU A 183 -9.12 -22.76 -12.73
N ASP A 184 -10.43 -22.60 -12.53
CA ASP A 184 -11.47 -23.05 -13.47
C ASP A 184 -11.42 -22.28 -14.81
N ALA A 185 -10.44 -21.37 -14.97
CA ALA A 185 -10.21 -20.64 -16.21
C ALA A 185 -9.22 -21.45 -17.07
N GLU A 186 -9.65 -21.87 -18.22
CA GLU A 186 -8.76 -22.36 -19.29
C GLU A 186 -7.74 -21.27 -19.60
N MET A 187 -6.46 -21.62 -19.54
CA MET A 187 -5.38 -20.74 -19.92
C MET A 187 -5.30 -20.79 -21.44
N GLU A 188 -5.76 -19.71 -22.10
CA GLU A 188 -5.84 -19.67 -23.57
C GLU A 188 -4.45 -19.60 -24.20
N ASP A 189 -3.52 -18.85 -23.58
CA ASP A 189 -2.16 -18.69 -24.12
C ASP A 189 -1.11 -18.66 -23.01
N LEU A 190 -0.06 -19.48 -23.13
CA LEU A 190 1.10 -19.51 -22.25
C LEU A 190 2.38 -19.22 -23.02
N LEU A 191 3.01 -18.07 -22.75
CA LEU A 191 4.34 -17.76 -23.25
C LEU A 191 5.41 -18.13 -22.21
N ILE A 192 6.26 -19.09 -22.55
CA ILE A 192 7.41 -19.49 -21.73
C ILE A 192 8.68 -18.84 -22.31
N VAL A 193 9.36 -18.02 -21.52
CA VAL A 193 10.61 -17.36 -21.90
C VAL A 193 11.74 -17.89 -21.05
N GLY A 194 12.68 -18.64 -21.66
CA GLY A 194 13.82 -19.25 -20.97
C GLY A 194 13.53 -20.67 -20.48
N GLY A 195 14.46 -21.24 -19.74
CA GLY A 195 14.44 -22.62 -19.27
C GLY A 195 15.20 -23.60 -20.17
N THR A 196 15.56 -24.75 -19.61
CA THR A 196 16.14 -25.87 -20.36
C THR A 196 15.01 -26.68 -21.01
N THR A 197 15.30 -27.39 -22.09
CA THR A 197 14.34 -28.22 -22.84
C THR A 197 13.56 -29.22 -21.97
N LEU A 198 14.13 -29.66 -20.86
CA LEU A 198 13.53 -30.60 -19.89
C LEU A 198 12.54 -29.91 -18.95
N GLU A 199 12.78 -28.65 -18.57
CA GLU A 199 11.90 -27.87 -17.69
C GLU A 199 10.67 -27.36 -18.43
N THR A 200 10.85 -26.91 -19.68
CA THR A 200 9.73 -26.47 -20.52
C THR A 200 8.79 -27.61 -20.89
N ALA A 201 9.29 -28.83 -21.11
CA ALA A 201 8.47 -30.00 -21.38
C ALA A 201 7.58 -30.45 -20.20
N ARG A 202 7.98 -30.14 -18.95
CA ARG A 202 7.18 -30.43 -17.74
C ARG A 202 6.05 -29.43 -17.49
N LEU A 203 6.12 -28.25 -18.08
CA LEU A 203 5.09 -27.22 -17.93
C LEU A 203 4.02 -27.29 -19.04
N SER A 204 4.27 -28.06 -20.10
CA SER A 204 3.36 -28.24 -21.25
C SER A 204 2.54 -29.53 -21.19
N THR A 205 2.68 -30.36 -20.14
CA THR A 205 1.87 -31.54 -19.84
C THR A 205 0.95 -31.31 -18.66
#